data_3d40a3121e397b9c933b638f0aad6bb7
#
_entry.id   3d40a3121e397b9c933b638f0aad6bb7
#
_cell.length_a   1.000
_cell.length_b   1.000
_cell.length_c   1.000
_cell.angle_alpha   90.00
_cell.angle_beta   90.00
_cell.angle_gamma   90.00
#
_symmetry.space_group_name_H-M   'P 1'
#
loop_
_entity.id
_entity.type
_entity.pdbx_description
1 polymer ?
#
loop_
_entity_poly.entity_id
_entity_poly.type
_entity_poly.pdbx_seq_one_letter_code
_entity_poly.pdbx_strand_id
1 'polypeptide(L)'
;MPTMPPATAAVRGAVRDLLRARMDAGAISAGDLVLVACSGGADSLALATATAFVAPRLGLRAGAVNVDHGMQAGSAQVSRTAVDQCRDLGLAPALVVGPTGPAPTGLGPEATAREVRYPALAGAADRTGAVAVLLGHTLDDQAETVLLALARGSGTRAVAGMDPVRGRYLRPLLGVRRAQTVAACTEAGVQPWDDPANAAAGPWRTAAGTPLLRAGLRERVLPELIQVLGPGAVEGLARTADLARADADLLEDLAGQAYHRVRAAGGTGEPPARASSAVVLSVDALGREPAALRTRVLRAAALDAGSPPGALGSVHVRAVDELVTHWRGQGPLHLPGGVRVSRRCGNLVFDLPAGSSQPAVPTATSRRSGDLRGRQHHG
;
A
#
# COMPACT_ATOMS: atom_id res chain seq x y z
N MET A 1 35.74 -16.66 13.79
CA MET A 1 34.50 -16.94 13.04
C MET A 1 34.47 -16.06 11.82
N PRO A 2 34.18 -16.55 10.62
CA PRO A 2 34.04 -15.67 9.46
C PRO A 2 32.95 -14.63 9.75
N THR A 3 33.30 -13.36 9.56
CA THR A 3 32.36 -12.25 9.69
C THR A 3 31.27 -12.37 8.62
N MET A 4 30.01 -12.20 9.03
CA MET A 4 28.88 -12.20 8.07
C MET A 4 29.11 -11.14 7.00
N PRO A 5 28.96 -11.46 5.72
CA PRO A 5 29.10 -10.46 4.64
C PRO A 5 28.15 -9.28 4.85
N PRO A 6 28.59 -8.05 4.57
CA PRO A 6 27.88 -6.85 5.00
C PRO A 6 26.51 -6.68 4.34
N ALA A 7 26.35 -7.05 3.08
CA ALA A 7 25.07 -6.95 2.39
C ALA A 7 24.06 -7.97 2.93
N THR A 8 24.48 -9.20 3.14
CA THR A 8 23.68 -10.23 3.81
C THR A 8 23.25 -9.80 5.21
N ALA A 9 24.17 -9.18 5.98
CA ALA A 9 23.87 -8.67 7.33
C ALA A 9 22.79 -7.58 7.29
N ALA A 10 22.89 -6.64 6.35
CA ALA A 10 21.91 -5.55 6.18
C ALA A 10 20.50 -6.10 5.85
N VAL A 11 20.39 -7.00 4.87
CA VAL A 11 19.11 -7.58 4.46
C VAL A 11 18.49 -8.44 5.58
N ARG A 12 19.29 -9.30 6.24
CA ARG A 12 18.83 -10.12 7.39
C ARG A 12 18.42 -9.25 8.58
N GLY A 13 19.17 -8.18 8.87
CA GLY A 13 18.84 -7.21 9.91
C GLY A 13 17.47 -6.58 9.67
N ALA A 14 17.25 -6.06 8.47
CA ALA A 14 15.98 -5.41 8.10
C ALA A 14 14.78 -6.37 8.22
N VAL A 15 14.91 -7.62 7.77
CA VAL A 15 13.85 -8.64 7.92
C VAL A 15 13.60 -8.97 9.38
N ARG A 16 14.67 -9.19 10.17
CA ARG A 16 14.57 -9.51 11.59
C ARG A 16 13.86 -8.40 12.36
N ASP A 17 14.26 -7.15 12.13
CA ASP A 17 13.80 -6.01 12.91
C ASP A 17 12.31 -5.75 12.65
N LEU A 18 11.86 -5.84 11.38
CA LEU A 18 10.44 -5.69 11.07
C LEU A 18 9.60 -6.85 11.62
N LEU A 19 10.03 -8.10 11.45
CA LEU A 19 9.28 -9.25 11.96
C LEU A 19 9.20 -9.21 13.50
N ARG A 20 10.30 -8.88 14.20
CA ARG A 20 10.31 -8.72 15.66
C ARG A 20 9.36 -7.62 16.10
N ALA A 21 9.40 -6.44 15.47
CA ALA A 21 8.46 -5.36 15.79
C ALA A 21 6.99 -5.78 15.60
N ARG A 22 6.69 -6.64 14.60
CA ARG A 22 5.33 -7.17 14.43
C ARG A 22 4.94 -8.20 15.46
N MET A 23 5.92 -8.99 15.97
CA MET A 23 5.70 -9.92 17.06
C MET A 23 5.48 -9.18 18.39
N ASP A 24 6.31 -8.18 18.69
CA ASP A 24 6.19 -7.34 19.88
C ASP A 24 4.85 -6.59 19.94
N ALA A 25 4.31 -6.20 18.78
CA ALA A 25 2.98 -5.61 18.63
C ALA A 25 1.82 -6.65 18.70
N GLY A 26 2.10 -7.93 18.91
CA GLY A 26 1.09 -9.00 18.98
C GLY A 26 0.39 -9.30 17.64
N ALA A 27 0.92 -8.82 16.51
CA ALA A 27 0.31 -9.02 15.19
C ALA A 27 0.81 -10.29 14.48
N ILE A 28 1.92 -10.85 14.93
CA ILE A 28 2.49 -12.13 14.49
C ILE A 28 2.91 -12.90 15.75
N SER A 29 2.67 -14.20 15.79
CA SER A 29 2.98 -15.07 16.91
C SER A 29 3.91 -16.21 16.49
N ALA A 30 4.60 -16.82 17.46
CA ALA A 30 5.39 -18.04 17.20
C ALA A 30 4.51 -19.13 16.57
N GLY A 31 5.06 -19.83 15.59
CA GLY A 31 4.36 -20.85 14.81
C GLY A 31 3.60 -20.29 13.56
N ASP A 32 3.40 -18.97 13.50
CA ASP A 32 2.75 -18.36 12.34
C ASP A 32 3.56 -18.52 11.05
N LEU A 33 2.83 -18.62 9.94
CA LEU A 33 3.42 -18.66 8.59
C LEU A 33 3.49 -17.25 8.00
N VAL A 34 4.67 -16.88 7.51
CA VAL A 34 4.88 -15.70 6.67
C VAL A 34 5.26 -16.14 5.24
N LEU A 35 4.72 -15.48 4.22
CA LEU A 35 5.08 -15.74 2.83
C LEU A 35 5.97 -14.64 2.28
N VAL A 36 6.97 -15.01 1.48
CA VAL A 36 7.73 -14.07 0.66
C VAL A 36 7.15 -14.03 -0.75
N ALA A 37 6.78 -12.85 -1.23
CA ALA A 37 6.41 -12.64 -2.63
C ALA A 37 7.70 -12.58 -3.46
N CYS A 38 8.07 -13.70 -4.09
CA CYS A 38 9.32 -13.86 -4.83
C CYS A 38 9.05 -13.88 -6.34
N SER A 39 9.50 -12.83 -7.07
CA SER A 39 9.41 -12.76 -8.52
C SER A 39 10.62 -13.42 -9.23
N GLY A 40 11.67 -13.79 -8.48
CA GLY A 40 12.93 -14.26 -9.01
C GLY A 40 13.98 -13.16 -9.22
N GLY A 41 13.60 -11.90 -9.22
CA GLY A 41 14.57 -10.79 -9.29
C GLY A 41 15.35 -10.60 -7.99
N ALA A 42 16.47 -9.87 -8.05
CA ALA A 42 17.44 -9.75 -6.95
C ALA A 42 16.82 -9.32 -5.61
N ASP A 43 15.96 -8.30 -5.61
CA ASP A 43 15.37 -7.79 -4.37
C ASP A 43 14.49 -8.84 -3.68
N SER A 44 13.71 -9.59 -4.45
CA SER A 44 12.81 -10.63 -3.93
C SER A 44 13.56 -11.89 -3.51
N LEU A 45 14.64 -12.27 -4.22
CA LEU A 45 15.49 -13.41 -3.83
C LEU A 45 16.34 -13.10 -2.60
N ALA A 46 16.90 -11.90 -2.49
CA ALA A 46 17.58 -11.46 -1.27
C ALA A 46 16.65 -11.50 -0.06
N LEU A 47 15.39 -11.03 -0.25
CA LEU A 47 14.35 -11.13 0.78
C LEU A 47 14.04 -12.59 1.14
N ALA A 48 13.90 -13.48 0.15
CA ALA A 48 13.63 -14.90 0.35
C ALA A 48 14.76 -15.56 1.15
N THR A 49 16.01 -15.33 0.74
CA THR A 49 17.22 -15.84 1.42
C THR A 49 17.30 -15.37 2.87
N ALA A 50 17.05 -14.08 3.11
CA ALA A 50 17.05 -13.52 4.46
C ALA A 50 15.91 -14.08 5.32
N THR A 51 14.71 -14.22 4.76
CA THR A 51 13.54 -14.72 5.48
C THR A 51 13.71 -16.20 5.84
N ALA A 52 14.24 -17.02 4.94
CA ALA A 52 14.57 -18.43 5.20
C ALA A 52 15.51 -18.59 6.40
N PHE A 53 16.45 -17.65 6.56
CA PHE A 53 17.39 -17.65 7.68
C PHE A 53 16.77 -17.08 8.98
N VAL A 54 16.02 -15.99 8.88
CA VAL A 54 15.55 -15.21 10.05
C VAL A 54 14.30 -15.82 10.67
N ALA A 55 13.31 -16.21 9.86
CA ALA A 55 12.01 -16.62 10.35
C ALA A 55 12.06 -17.82 11.33
N PRO A 56 12.80 -18.91 11.03
CA PRO A 56 12.91 -20.03 11.98
C PRO A 56 13.58 -19.64 13.31
N ARG A 57 14.51 -18.67 13.29
CA ARG A 57 15.17 -18.14 14.49
C ARG A 57 14.27 -17.27 15.36
N LEU A 58 13.17 -16.80 14.81
CA LEU A 58 12.09 -16.11 15.53
C LEU A 58 10.92 -17.05 15.88
N GLY A 59 11.07 -18.37 15.61
CA GLY A 59 10.00 -19.34 15.84
C GLY A 59 8.87 -19.24 14.81
N LEU A 60 9.10 -18.60 13.67
CA LEU A 60 8.12 -18.47 12.58
C LEU A 60 8.34 -19.54 11.50
N ARG A 61 7.28 -19.87 10.80
CA ARG A 61 7.35 -20.65 9.54
C ARG A 61 7.47 -19.69 8.38
N ALA A 62 8.23 -20.07 7.34
CA ALA A 62 8.41 -19.25 6.17
C ALA A 62 8.10 -20.03 4.90
N GLY A 63 7.35 -19.41 4.00
CA GLY A 63 7.05 -19.93 2.67
C GLY A 63 7.30 -18.86 1.59
N ALA A 64 7.08 -19.24 0.34
CA ALA A 64 7.21 -18.32 -0.80
C ALA A 64 6.01 -18.42 -1.73
N VAL A 65 5.71 -17.32 -2.41
CA VAL A 65 4.69 -17.25 -3.46
C VAL A 65 5.22 -16.43 -4.64
N ASN A 66 5.17 -17.01 -5.83
CA ASN A 66 5.38 -16.31 -7.09
C ASN A 66 4.04 -16.07 -7.76
N VAL A 67 3.83 -14.88 -8.31
CA VAL A 67 2.65 -14.57 -9.14
C VAL A 67 3.08 -14.54 -10.60
N ASP A 68 2.68 -15.56 -11.35
CA ASP A 68 2.86 -15.57 -12.80
C ASP A 68 1.75 -14.74 -13.45
N HIS A 69 2.12 -13.59 -13.99
CA HIS A 69 1.16 -12.68 -14.64
C HIS A 69 0.77 -13.12 -16.07
N GLY A 70 1.48 -14.09 -16.65
CA GLY A 70 1.24 -14.58 -18.01
C GLY A 70 1.49 -13.56 -19.13
N MET A 71 2.13 -12.42 -18.82
CA MET A 71 2.27 -11.31 -19.78
C MET A 71 3.48 -11.43 -20.72
N GLN A 72 4.39 -12.36 -20.46
CA GLN A 72 5.60 -12.58 -21.26
C GLN A 72 5.71 -14.04 -21.66
N ALA A 73 6.23 -14.28 -22.88
CA ALA A 73 6.62 -15.62 -23.29
C ALA A 73 7.67 -16.19 -22.31
N GLY A 74 7.46 -17.41 -21.83
CA GLY A 74 8.37 -18.05 -20.87
C GLY A 74 8.14 -17.67 -19.40
N SER A 75 7.18 -16.81 -19.06
CA SER A 75 6.89 -16.39 -17.67
C SER A 75 6.67 -17.58 -16.73
N ALA A 76 5.99 -18.63 -17.20
CA ALA A 76 5.76 -19.85 -16.43
C ALA A 76 7.08 -20.59 -16.07
N GLN A 77 8.09 -20.56 -16.93
CA GLN A 77 9.38 -21.15 -16.63
C GLN A 77 10.15 -20.32 -15.61
N VAL A 78 10.16 -18.99 -15.77
CA VAL A 78 10.75 -18.05 -14.80
C VAL A 78 10.12 -18.23 -13.42
N SER A 79 8.78 -18.32 -13.37
CA SER A 79 8.04 -18.53 -12.12
C SER A 79 8.39 -19.85 -11.44
N ARG A 80 8.51 -20.94 -12.21
CA ARG A 80 8.95 -22.24 -11.69
C ARG A 80 10.37 -22.16 -11.11
N THR A 81 11.31 -21.60 -11.87
CA THR A 81 12.69 -21.43 -11.41
C THR A 81 12.78 -20.62 -10.12
N ALA A 82 12.03 -19.52 -10.01
CA ALA A 82 12.00 -18.72 -8.79
C ALA A 82 11.46 -19.49 -7.57
N VAL A 83 10.43 -20.30 -7.78
CA VAL A 83 9.86 -21.14 -6.72
C VAL A 83 10.79 -22.29 -6.34
N ASP A 84 11.48 -22.89 -7.29
CA ASP A 84 12.45 -23.96 -7.02
C ASP A 84 13.62 -23.42 -6.20
N GLN A 85 14.16 -22.25 -6.55
CA GLN A 85 15.17 -21.57 -5.71
C GLN A 85 14.66 -21.30 -4.28
N CYS A 86 13.39 -20.91 -4.12
CA CYS A 86 12.79 -20.73 -2.79
C CYS A 86 12.71 -22.05 -2.01
N ARG A 87 12.41 -23.18 -2.67
CA ARG A 87 12.43 -24.53 -2.05
C ARG A 87 13.82 -24.92 -1.62
N ASP A 88 14.83 -24.69 -2.46
CA ASP A 88 16.24 -24.97 -2.15
C ASP A 88 16.72 -24.16 -0.94
N LEU A 89 16.18 -22.95 -0.74
CA LEU A 89 16.41 -22.14 0.44
C LEU A 89 15.65 -22.65 1.70
N GLY A 90 14.80 -23.68 1.58
CA GLY A 90 14.02 -24.26 2.68
C GLY A 90 12.69 -23.54 2.96
N LEU A 91 12.20 -22.71 2.05
CA LEU A 91 10.88 -22.06 2.20
C LEU A 91 9.77 -23.06 1.83
N ALA A 92 8.84 -23.29 2.75
CA ALA A 92 7.70 -24.19 2.58
C ALA A 92 6.43 -23.62 3.26
N PRO A 93 5.28 -23.55 2.52
CA PRO A 93 5.09 -23.90 1.12
C PRO A 93 5.76 -22.93 0.15
N ALA A 94 6.09 -23.39 -1.07
CA ALA A 94 6.57 -22.53 -2.15
C ALA A 94 5.68 -22.76 -3.39
N LEU A 95 4.95 -21.73 -3.80
CA LEU A 95 3.81 -21.82 -4.72
C LEU A 95 3.98 -20.86 -5.91
N VAL A 96 3.57 -21.33 -7.10
CA VAL A 96 3.24 -20.43 -8.22
C VAL A 96 1.72 -20.24 -8.22
N VAL A 97 1.28 -18.99 -8.32
CA VAL A 97 -0.14 -18.64 -8.46
C VAL A 97 -0.34 -17.77 -9.69
N GLY A 98 -1.44 -17.98 -10.39
CA GLY A 98 -1.86 -17.15 -11.51
C GLY A 98 -2.79 -16.02 -11.08
N PRO A 99 -3.24 -15.18 -12.05
CA PRO A 99 -4.26 -14.16 -11.84
C PRO A 99 -5.57 -14.77 -11.33
N THR A 100 -6.22 -14.08 -10.39
CA THR A 100 -7.54 -14.48 -9.84
C THR A 100 -8.70 -13.76 -10.55
N GLY A 101 -8.66 -13.67 -11.88
CA GLY A 101 -9.70 -13.02 -12.66
C GLY A 101 -9.18 -12.43 -13.98
N PRO A 102 -10.05 -11.84 -14.80
CA PRO A 102 -9.64 -11.19 -16.04
C PRO A 102 -8.74 -9.98 -15.73
N ALA A 103 -7.74 -9.77 -16.59
CA ALA A 103 -6.88 -8.59 -16.48
C ALA A 103 -7.71 -7.31 -16.63
N PRO A 104 -7.50 -6.29 -15.77
CA PRO A 104 -8.17 -5.00 -15.93
C PRO A 104 -7.87 -4.38 -17.29
N THR A 105 -8.90 -3.87 -17.96
CA THR A 105 -8.76 -3.17 -19.23
C THR A 105 -8.53 -1.66 -19.02
N GLY A 106 -7.76 -1.03 -19.90
CA GLY A 106 -7.54 0.43 -19.87
C GLY A 106 -6.43 0.91 -18.92
N LEU A 107 -5.75 0.00 -18.22
CA LEU A 107 -4.60 0.31 -17.39
C LEU A 107 -3.29 0.03 -18.17
N GLY A 108 -2.25 0.81 -17.88
CA GLY A 108 -0.92 0.48 -18.39
C GLY A 108 -0.36 -0.81 -17.77
N PRO A 109 0.68 -1.43 -18.40
CA PRO A 109 1.20 -2.74 -17.97
C PRO A 109 1.57 -2.82 -16.50
N GLU A 110 2.23 -1.80 -15.95
CA GLU A 110 2.64 -1.75 -14.54
C GLU A 110 1.43 -1.71 -13.58
N ALA A 111 0.41 -0.91 -13.92
CA ALA A 111 -0.81 -0.82 -13.11
C ALA A 111 -1.61 -2.12 -13.19
N THR A 112 -1.72 -2.72 -14.37
CA THR A 112 -2.37 -4.03 -14.58
C THR A 112 -1.69 -5.12 -13.76
N ALA A 113 -0.35 -5.21 -13.82
CA ALA A 113 0.42 -6.17 -13.03
C ALA A 113 0.18 -5.98 -11.52
N ARG A 114 0.07 -4.73 -11.06
CA ARG A 114 -0.20 -4.42 -9.66
C ARG A 114 -1.60 -4.84 -9.23
N GLU A 115 -2.63 -4.53 -10.03
CA GLU A 115 -4.03 -4.89 -9.73
C GLU A 115 -4.25 -6.41 -9.69
N VAL A 116 -3.54 -7.16 -10.52
CA VAL A 116 -3.60 -8.63 -10.55
C VAL A 116 -2.82 -9.25 -9.39
N ARG A 117 -1.67 -8.66 -9.04
CA ARG A 117 -0.72 -9.21 -8.05
C ARG A 117 -1.31 -9.28 -6.64
N TYR A 118 -1.94 -8.21 -6.16
CA TYR A 118 -2.40 -8.17 -4.77
C TYR A 118 -3.52 -9.16 -4.45
N PRO A 119 -4.56 -9.33 -5.29
CA PRO A 119 -5.57 -10.38 -5.10
C PRO A 119 -4.98 -11.80 -5.13
N ALA A 120 -4.02 -12.07 -6.03
CA ALA A 120 -3.34 -13.36 -6.10
C ALA A 120 -2.54 -13.67 -4.83
N LEU A 121 -1.79 -12.68 -4.31
CA LEU A 121 -1.06 -12.78 -3.05
C LEU A 121 -2.00 -12.96 -1.85
N ALA A 122 -3.12 -12.23 -1.80
CA ALA A 122 -4.12 -12.36 -0.76
C ALA A 122 -4.72 -13.78 -0.75
N GLY A 123 -5.14 -14.26 -1.92
CA GLY A 123 -5.67 -15.62 -2.06
C GLY A 123 -4.65 -16.71 -1.70
N ALA A 124 -3.36 -16.51 -2.00
CA ALA A 124 -2.31 -17.44 -1.56
C ALA A 124 -2.15 -17.44 -0.04
N ALA A 125 -2.14 -16.26 0.60
CA ALA A 125 -2.07 -16.14 2.05
C ALA A 125 -3.27 -16.81 2.73
N ASP A 126 -4.49 -16.59 2.22
CA ASP A 126 -5.72 -17.19 2.77
C ASP A 126 -5.69 -18.73 2.65
N ARG A 127 -5.28 -19.28 1.51
CA ARG A 127 -5.18 -20.74 1.31
C ARG A 127 -4.13 -21.42 2.17
N THR A 128 -3.04 -20.72 2.49
CA THR A 128 -1.95 -21.29 3.29
C THR A 128 -2.04 -20.97 4.79
N GLY A 129 -2.98 -20.13 5.18
CA GLY A 129 -3.09 -19.63 6.55
C GLY A 129 -1.95 -18.67 6.93
N ALA A 130 -1.31 -18.03 5.93
CA ALA A 130 -0.23 -17.09 6.21
C ALA A 130 -0.78 -15.76 6.77
N VAL A 131 -0.19 -15.30 7.86
CA VAL A 131 -0.61 -14.07 8.54
C VAL A 131 -0.01 -12.82 7.89
N ALA A 132 1.11 -12.96 7.17
CA ALA A 132 1.79 -11.86 6.51
C ALA A 132 2.41 -12.29 5.17
N VAL A 133 2.55 -11.28 4.26
CA VAL A 133 3.24 -11.41 2.97
C VAL A 133 4.33 -10.34 2.90
N LEU A 134 5.58 -10.78 2.79
CA LEU A 134 6.75 -9.92 2.69
C LEU A 134 7.00 -9.54 1.21
N LEU A 135 7.23 -8.26 0.96
CA LEU A 135 7.44 -7.66 -0.35
C LEU A 135 8.84 -7.07 -0.45
N GLY A 136 9.57 -7.38 -1.53
CA GLY A 136 10.96 -6.96 -1.75
C GLY A 136 11.11 -5.53 -2.31
N HIS A 137 10.33 -4.56 -1.81
CA HIS A 137 10.52 -3.15 -2.17
C HIS A 137 11.71 -2.57 -1.40
N THR A 138 12.60 -1.88 -2.13
CA THR A 138 13.84 -1.32 -1.62
C THR A 138 13.73 0.18 -1.33
N LEU A 139 14.79 0.74 -0.76
CA LEU A 139 14.95 2.19 -0.57
C LEU A 139 14.95 2.93 -1.92
N ASP A 140 15.51 2.33 -2.97
CA ASP A 140 15.49 2.89 -4.32
C ASP A 140 14.04 2.97 -4.85
N ASP A 141 13.20 1.95 -4.61
CA ASP A 141 11.77 1.99 -4.97
C ASP A 141 11.00 3.06 -4.17
N GLN A 142 11.42 3.32 -2.93
CA GLN A 142 10.86 4.39 -2.12
C GLN A 142 11.17 5.76 -2.74
N ALA A 143 12.43 6.00 -3.12
CA ALA A 143 12.84 7.23 -3.78
C ALA A 143 12.11 7.45 -5.13
N GLU A 144 11.98 6.39 -5.96
CA GLU A 144 11.18 6.42 -7.18
C GLU A 144 9.72 6.86 -6.90
N THR A 145 9.13 6.31 -5.84
CA THR A 145 7.74 6.61 -5.44
C THR A 145 7.57 8.06 -4.99
N VAL A 146 8.53 8.58 -4.22
CA VAL A 146 8.56 9.98 -3.77
C VAL A 146 8.68 10.93 -4.97
N LEU A 147 9.62 10.68 -5.89
CA LEU A 147 9.79 11.50 -7.08
C LEU A 147 8.53 11.54 -7.95
N LEU A 148 7.89 10.39 -8.15
CA LEU A 148 6.62 10.33 -8.87
C LEU A 148 5.50 11.11 -8.19
N ALA A 149 5.44 11.10 -6.86
CA ALA A 149 4.47 11.87 -6.09
C ALA A 149 4.71 13.38 -6.20
N LEU A 150 5.97 13.80 -6.10
CA LEU A 150 6.37 15.20 -6.26
C LEU A 150 6.08 15.72 -7.67
N ALA A 151 6.44 14.95 -8.70
CA ALA A 151 6.19 15.32 -10.10
C ALA A 151 4.70 15.47 -10.45
N ARG A 152 3.81 14.76 -9.73
CA ARG A 152 2.35 14.86 -9.88
C ARG A 152 1.73 15.97 -9.03
N GLY A 153 2.49 16.71 -8.24
CA GLY A 153 1.94 17.68 -7.30
C GLY A 153 1.03 17.04 -6.24
N SER A 154 1.28 15.80 -5.88
CA SER A 154 0.47 15.06 -4.92
C SER A 154 0.71 15.58 -3.50
N GLY A 155 -0.31 15.51 -2.64
CA GLY A 155 -0.21 15.95 -1.23
C GLY A 155 0.74 15.08 -0.39
N THR A 156 0.96 15.51 0.86
CA THR A 156 1.91 14.89 1.82
C THR A 156 1.76 13.38 1.94
N ARG A 157 0.52 12.85 1.95
CA ARG A 157 0.27 11.40 2.01
C ARG A 157 0.86 10.62 0.83
N ALA A 158 0.89 11.20 -0.35
CA ALA A 158 1.51 10.55 -1.52
C ALA A 158 3.05 10.63 -1.46
N VAL A 159 3.59 11.75 -0.95
CA VAL A 159 5.04 11.94 -0.73
C VAL A 159 5.54 11.02 0.39
N ALA A 160 4.70 10.62 1.34
CA ALA A 160 4.99 9.61 2.37
C ALA A 160 5.42 8.24 1.78
N GLY A 161 5.23 8.03 0.47
CA GLY A 161 5.70 6.84 -0.23
C GLY A 161 5.00 5.56 0.20
N MET A 162 5.76 4.46 0.25
CA MET A 162 5.23 3.15 0.64
C MET A 162 5.33 2.95 2.15
N ASP A 163 4.24 2.49 2.78
CA ASP A 163 4.23 2.12 4.19
C ASP A 163 5.03 0.83 4.41
N PRO A 164 5.84 0.73 5.48
CA PRO A 164 6.51 -0.52 5.86
C PRO A 164 5.51 -1.65 6.15
N VAL A 165 4.34 -1.30 6.67
CA VAL A 165 3.25 -2.21 7.01
C VAL A 165 1.94 -1.69 6.43
N ARG A 166 1.27 -2.51 5.63
CA ARG A 166 -0.07 -2.21 5.12
C ARG A 166 -0.95 -3.45 5.18
N GLY A 167 -1.78 -3.54 6.22
CA GLY A 167 -2.53 -4.76 6.51
C GLY A 167 -1.58 -5.94 6.69
N ARG A 168 -1.75 -7.00 5.90
CA ARG A 168 -0.88 -8.19 5.94
C ARG A 168 0.43 -8.03 5.14
N TYR A 169 0.61 -6.94 4.40
CA TYR A 169 1.80 -6.73 3.56
C TYR A 169 2.89 -6.01 4.33
N LEU A 170 4.09 -6.62 4.38
CA LEU A 170 5.26 -6.11 5.05
C LEU A 170 6.35 -5.79 4.02
N ARG A 171 7.08 -4.69 4.20
CA ARG A 171 8.18 -4.24 3.31
C ARG A 171 9.44 -4.01 4.12
N PRO A 172 10.15 -5.07 4.48
CA PRO A 172 11.32 -4.94 5.36
C PRO A 172 12.48 -4.20 4.70
N LEU A 173 12.59 -4.21 3.36
CA LEU A 173 13.74 -3.67 2.66
C LEU A 173 13.64 -2.19 2.26
N LEU A 174 12.65 -1.44 2.77
CA LEU A 174 12.51 0.00 2.44
C LEU A 174 13.69 0.87 2.90
N GLY A 175 14.52 0.38 3.82
CA GLY A 175 15.78 1.01 4.23
C GLY A 175 17.03 0.40 3.61
N VAL A 176 16.90 -0.57 2.70
CA VAL A 176 18.01 -1.29 2.07
C VAL A 176 18.13 -0.88 0.61
N ARG A 177 19.34 -0.52 0.17
CA ARG A 177 19.62 -0.16 -1.23
C ARG A 177 19.56 -1.39 -2.13
N ARG A 178 19.12 -1.19 -3.38
CA ARG A 178 19.12 -2.26 -4.39
C ARG A 178 20.51 -2.85 -4.63
N ALA A 179 21.55 -2.04 -4.56
CA ALA A 179 22.92 -2.55 -4.65
C ALA A 179 23.27 -3.57 -3.55
N GLN A 180 22.69 -3.40 -2.35
CA GLN A 180 22.89 -4.36 -1.25
C GLN A 180 22.09 -5.65 -1.46
N THR A 181 20.89 -5.59 -2.06
CA THR A 181 20.13 -6.81 -2.38
C THR A 181 20.83 -7.64 -3.46
N VAL A 182 21.37 -6.99 -4.49
CA VAL A 182 22.18 -7.64 -5.52
C VAL A 182 23.43 -8.28 -4.90
N ALA A 183 24.18 -7.55 -4.08
CA ALA A 183 25.35 -8.07 -3.40
C ALA A 183 25.00 -9.24 -2.47
N ALA A 184 23.89 -9.17 -1.73
CA ALA A 184 23.42 -10.25 -0.86
C ALA A 184 23.08 -11.54 -1.64
N CYS A 185 22.54 -11.43 -2.86
CA CYS A 185 22.32 -12.59 -3.72
C CYS A 185 23.67 -13.22 -4.12
N THR A 186 24.66 -12.42 -4.51
CA THR A 186 26.01 -12.88 -4.85
C THR A 186 26.67 -13.58 -3.66
N GLU A 187 26.61 -12.95 -2.47
CA GLU A 187 27.15 -13.49 -1.21
C GLU A 187 26.48 -14.81 -0.81
N ALA A 188 25.21 -15.00 -1.16
CA ALA A 188 24.44 -16.21 -0.88
C ALA A 188 24.55 -17.29 -1.98
N GLY A 189 25.20 -17.00 -3.10
CA GLY A 189 25.31 -17.91 -4.24
C GLY A 189 24.00 -18.17 -4.98
N VAL A 190 23.01 -17.28 -4.85
CA VAL A 190 21.73 -17.38 -5.58
C VAL A 190 21.79 -16.54 -6.86
N GLN A 191 21.15 -17.03 -7.93
CA GLN A 191 21.18 -16.38 -9.25
C GLN A 191 19.83 -15.70 -9.50
N PRO A 192 19.76 -14.35 -9.40
CA PRO A 192 18.54 -13.63 -9.74
C PRO A 192 18.30 -13.63 -11.25
N TRP A 193 17.03 -13.70 -11.62
CA TRP A 193 16.60 -13.46 -12.99
C TRP A 193 16.57 -11.95 -13.25
N ASP A 194 17.26 -11.56 -14.33
CA ASP A 194 17.19 -10.18 -14.80
C ASP A 194 16.02 -10.03 -15.77
N ASP A 195 14.95 -9.40 -15.30
CA ASP A 195 13.74 -9.22 -16.09
C ASP A 195 13.92 -8.10 -17.13
N PRO A 196 13.92 -8.42 -18.43
CA PRO A 196 14.05 -7.43 -19.49
C PRO A 196 12.96 -6.32 -19.43
N ALA A 197 11.82 -6.60 -18.81
CA ALA A 197 10.74 -5.62 -18.62
C ALA A 197 11.09 -4.51 -17.63
N ASN A 198 12.09 -4.72 -16.76
CA ASN A 198 12.55 -3.70 -15.82
C ASN A 198 13.50 -2.66 -16.45
N ALA A 199 14.04 -2.94 -17.63
CA ALA A 199 14.91 -2.03 -18.36
C ALA A 199 14.12 -0.94 -19.10
N ALA A 200 14.67 0.30 -19.16
CA ALA A 200 14.07 1.38 -19.95
C ALA A 200 14.04 1.06 -21.45
N ALA A 201 15.02 0.27 -21.93
CA ALA A 201 15.03 -0.29 -23.29
C ALA A 201 14.12 -1.52 -23.45
N GLY A 202 13.49 -2.01 -22.36
CA GLY A 202 12.66 -3.20 -22.36
C GLY A 202 11.42 -3.10 -23.27
N PRO A 203 10.66 -4.20 -23.41
CA PRO A 203 9.54 -4.28 -24.36
C PRO A 203 8.33 -3.42 -23.97
N TRP A 204 8.23 -3.03 -22.71
CA TRP A 204 7.07 -2.32 -22.19
C TRP A 204 7.18 -0.81 -22.39
N ARG A 205 6.09 -0.22 -22.91
CA ARG A 205 5.98 1.22 -23.16
C ARG A 205 4.70 1.76 -22.52
N THR A 206 4.71 3.06 -22.22
CA THR A 206 3.48 3.81 -21.89
C THR A 206 2.60 3.92 -23.11
N ALA A 207 1.34 4.33 -22.97
CA ALA A 207 0.46 4.61 -24.08
C ALA A 207 1.02 5.65 -25.07
N ALA A 208 1.93 6.52 -24.60
CA ALA A 208 2.63 7.52 -25.42
C ALA A 208 3.91 6.97 -26.08
N GLY A 209 4.18 5.67 -26.01
CA GLY A 209 5.37 5.03 -26.60
C GLY A 209 6.69 5.27 -25.84
N THR A 210 6.65 5.96 -24.69
CA THR A 210 7.83 6.21 -23.86
C THR A 210 8.13 5.02 -22.95
N PRO A 211 9.37 4.86 -22.42
CA PRO A 211 9.68 3.89 -21.37
C PRO A 211 8.74 3.99 -20.19
N LEU A 212 8.54 2.88 -19.46
CA LEU A 212 7.81 2.92 -18.20
C LEU A 212 8.46 3.95 -17.25
N LEU A 213 7.61 4.73 -16.56
CA LEU A 213 8.10 5.86 -15.74
C LEU A 213 9.11 5.42 -14.69
N ARG A 214 8.90 4.28 -14.03
CA ARG A 214 9.84 3.76 -13.02
C ARG A 214 11.17 3.32 -13.63
N ALA A 215 11.16 2.68 -14.80
CA ALA A 215 12.39 2.31 -15.50
C ALA A 215 13.18 3.58 -15.92
N GLY A 216 12.50 4.59 -16.45
CA GLY A 216 13.11 5.88 -16.77
C GLY A 216 13.70 6.61 -15.55
N LEU A 217 13.01 6.60 -14.41
CA LEU A 217 13.53 7.18 -13.16
C LEU A 217 14.79 6.45 -12.70
N ARG A 218 14.77 5.12 -12.70
CA ARG A 218 15.86 4.27 -12.25
C ARG A 218 17.15 4.42 -13.09
N GLU A 219 17.00 4.43 -14.40
CA GLU A 219 18.16 4.40 -15.31
C GLU A 219 18.67 5.79 -15.69
N ARG A 220 17.84 6.83 -15.58
CA ARG A 220 18.21 8.17 -16.06
C ARG A 220 18.16 9.22 -14.98
N VAL A 221 17.08 9.30 -14.19
CA VAL A 221 16.87 10.42 -13.25
C VAL A 221 17.62 10.21 -11.94
N LEU A 222 17.52 9.02 -11.32
CA LEU A 222 18.22 8.75 -10.06
C LEU A 222 19.75 8.81 -10.19
N PRO A 223 20.40 8.26 -11.23
CA PRO A 223 21.84 8.43 -11.41
C PRO A 223 22.25 9.89 -11.56
N GLU A 224 21.50 10.70 -12.32
CA GLU A 224 21.77 12.11 -12.49
C GLU A 224 21.60 12.88 -11.18
N LEU A 225 20.52 12.58 -10.42
CA LEU A 225 20.35 13.18 -9.09
C LEU A 225 21.51 12.85 -8.14
N ILE A 226 21.99 11.61 -8.16
CA ILE A 226 23.15 11.21 -7.35
C ILE A 226 24.41 11.95 -7.80
N GLN A 227 24.61 12.10 -9.10
CA GLN A 227 25.76 12.83 -9.65
C GLN A 227 25.76 14.30 -9.24
N VAL A 228 24.59 14.98 -9.27
CA VAL A 228 24.46 16.41 -9.00
C VAL A 228 24.34 16.70 -7.50
N LEU A 229 23.54 15.92 -6.75
CA LEU A 229 23.22 16.18 -5.34
C LEU A 229 24.06 15.34 -4.37
N GLY A 230 24.88 14.44 -4.88
CA GLY A 230 25.69 13.53 -4.09
C GLY A 230 25.00 12.18 -3.74
N PRO A 231 25.80 11.23 -3.21
CA PRO A 231 25.35 9.84 -2.98
C PRO A 231 24.20 9.72 -1.96
N GLY A 232 24.00 10.72 -1.10
CA GLY A 232 22.92 10.73 -0.10
C GLY A 232 21.55 11.16 -0.63
N ALA A 233 21.41 11.43 -1.93
CA ALA A 233 20.15 11.92 -2.52
C ALA A 233 19.00 10.91 -2.35
N VAL A 234 19.24 9.62 -2.54
CA VAL A 234 18.23 8.56 -2.43
C VAL A 234 17.77 8.38 -0.99
N GLU A 235 18.72 8.37 -0.05
CA GLU A 235 18.45 8.34 1.39
C GLU A 235 17.71 9.60 1.85
N GLY A 236 18.03 10.76 1.26
CA GLY A 236 17.34 12.02 1.51
C GLY A 236 15.86 11.96 1.12
N LEU A 237 15.56 11.42 -0.05
CA LEU A 237 14.18 11.21 -0.50
C LEU A 237 13.41 10.24 0.41
N ALA A 238 14.04 9.14 0.84
CA ALA A 238 13.42 8.20 1.76
C ALA A 238 13.15 8.83 3.14
N ARG A 239 14.11 9.58 3.70
CA ARG A 239 13.88 10.33 4.96
C ARG A 239 12.75 11.33 4.84
N THR A 240 12.63 12.03 3.70
CA THR A 240 11.51 12.94 3.45
C THR A 240 10.18 12.18 3.46
N ALA A 241 10.13 10.97 2.88
CA ALA A 241 8.94 10.13 2.94
C ALA A 241 8.57 9.73 4.37
N ASP A 242 9.54 9.38 5.21
CA ASP A 242 9.29 8.98 6.60
C ASP A 242 8.75 10.16 7.43
N LEU A 243 9.34 11.36 7.27
CA LEU A 243 8.84 12.58 7.92
C LEU A 243 7.42 12.92 7.45
N ALA A 244 7.21 12.93 6.12
CA ALA A 244 5.89 13.19 5.56
C ALA A 244 4.84 12.16 6.00
N ARG A 245 5.25 10.90 6.27
CA ARG A 245 4.36 9.86 6.79
C ARG A 245 3.93 10.18 8.21
N ALA A 246 4.87 10.49 9.10
CA ALA A 246 4.56 10.84 10.48
C ALA A 246 3.58 12.01 10.57
N ASP A 247 3.82 13.07 9.77
CA ASP A 247 2.93 14.22 9.69
C ASP A 247 1.54 13.85 9.13
N ALA A 248 1.51 13.04 8.06
CA ALA A 248 0.26 12.63 7.43
C ALA A 248 -0.58 11.73 8.34
N ASP A 249 0.05 10.80 9.08
CA ASP A 249 -0.64 9.90 10.01
C ASP A 249 -1.25 10.70 11.16
N LEU A 250 -0.52 11.64 11.76
CA LEU A 250 -1.07 12.54 12.79
C LEU A 250 -2.25 13.37 12.27
N LEU A 251 -2.13 13.94 11.07
CA LEU A 251 -3.20 14.73 10.48
C LEU A 251 -4.43 13.86 10.10
N GLU A 252 -4.24 12.60 9.75
CA GLU A 252 -5.34 11.67 9.50
C GLU A 252 -6.06 11.28 10.79
N ASP A 253 -5.32 11.03 11.88
CA ASP A 253 -5.90 10.77 13.20
C ASP A 253 -6.71 11.97 13.70
N LEU A 254 -6.15 13.18 13.60
CA LEU A 254 -6.85 14.41 13.98
C LEU A 254 -8.09 14.66 13.11
N ALA A 255 -8.00 14.37 11.81
CA ALA A 255 -9.12 14.48 10.89
C ALA A 255 -10.23 13.45 11.20
N GLY A 256 -9.86 12.23 11.62
CA GLY A 256 -10.81 11.23 12.09
C GLY A 256 -11.59 11.70 13.32
N GLN A 257 -10.90 12.29 14.29
CA GLN A 257 -11.55 12.90 15.47
C GLN A 257 -12.47 14.07 15.06
N ALA A 258 -11.97 14.95 14.17
CA ALA A 258 -12.77 16.06 13.65
C ALA A 258 -14.00 15.57 12.88
N TYR A 259 -13.87 14.50 12.09
CA TYR A 259 -14.98 13.90 11.36
C TYR A 259 -16.14 13.47 12.27
N HIS A 260 -15.82 12.80 13.39
CA HIS A 260 -16.83 12.40 14.36
C HIS A 260 -17.51 13.62 15.03
N ARG A 261 -16.74 14.65 15.41
CA ARG A 261 -17.28 15.90 15.99
C ARG A 261 -18.21 16.62 15.02
N VAL A 262 -17.77 16.80 13.78
CA VAL A 262 -18.51 17.52 12.73
C VAL A 262 -19.80 16.80 12.35
N ARG A 263 -19.74 15.46 12.29
CA ARG A 263 -20.91 14.61 12.01
C ARG A 263 -21.94 14.66 13.15
N ALA A 264 -21.49 14.59 14.40
CA ALA A 264 -22.39 14.71 15.57
C ALA A 264 -23.06 16.10 15.65
N ALA A 265 -22.35 17.17 15.27
CA ALA A 265 -22.87 18.52 15.23
C ALA A 265 -23.86 18.75 14.07
N GLY A 266 -23.88 17.91 13.06
CA GLY A 266 -24.79 17.99 11.90
C GLY A 266 -26.27 17.77 12.24
N GLY A 267 -26.56 17.37 13.48
CA GLY A 267 -27.92 17.16 14.00
C GLY A 267 -28.68 16.04 13.28
N THR A 268 -29.76 15.60 13.92
CA THR A 268 -30.73 14.66 13.37
C THR A 268 -31.79 15.39 12.51
N GLY A 269 -31.35 16.30 11.63
CA GLY A 269 -32.23 16.76 10.56
C GLY A 269 -32.62 15.54 9.77
N GLU A 270 -33.94 15.24 9.72
CA GLU A 270 -34.48 14.06 9.03
C GLU A 270 -33.74 13.84 7.68
N PRO A 271 -33.05 12.74 7.50
CA PRO A 271 -32.48 12.43 6.18
C PRO A 271 -33.66 12.36 5.22
N PRO A 272 -33.50 12.85 3.97
CA PRO A 272 -34.60 12.73 3.01
C PRO A 272 -35.02 11.26 2.96
N ALA A 273 -36.33 11.01 3.08
CA ALA A 273 -36.97 9.70 3.31
C ALA A 273 -36.60 8.55 2.34
N ARG A 274 -35.56 8.71 1.51
CA ARG A 274 -35.07 7.76 0.48
C ARG A 274 -33.57 7.45 0.52
N ALA A 275 -32.78 8.00 1.48
CA ALA A 275 -31.33 7.76 1.51
C ALA A 275 -30.92 7.10 2.82
N SER A 276 -30.85 5.77 2.84
CA SER A 276 -30.43 4.97 4.02
C SER A 276 -28.92 5.06 4.34
N SER A 277 -28.15 5.87 3.62
CA SER A 277 -26.67 5.99 3.78
C SER A 277 -26.13 7.42 3.57
N ALA A 278 -26.94 8.48 3.80
CA ALA A 278 -26.44 9.84 3.67
C ALA A 278 -25.47 10.20 4.80
N VAL A 279 -24.32 10.79 4.42
CA VAL A 279 -23.39 11.41 5.38
C VAL A 279 -23.74 12.88 5.51
N VAL A 280 -24.01 13.32 6.75
CA VAL A 280 -24.39 14.71 7.07
C VAL A 280 -23.32 15.34 7.95
N LEU A 281 -22.80 16.50 7.54
CA LEU A 281 -21.77 17.25 8.25
C LEU A 281 -22.24 18.69 8.52
N SER A 282 -22.01 19.21 9.74
CA SER A 282 -22.28 20.61 10.07
C SER A 282 -21.31 21.54 9.33
N VAL A 283 -21.83 22.47 8.55
CA VAL A 283 -21.04 23.49 7.84
C VAL A 283 -20.33 24.42 8.82
N ASP A 284 -21.00 24.82 9.90
CA ASP A 284 -20.43 25.71 10.92
C ASP A 284 -19.26 25.02 11.64
N ALA A 285 -19.42 23.75 12.04
CA ALA A 285 -18.34 22.97 12.63
C ALA A 285 -17.17 22.74 11.65
N LEU A 286 -17.46 22.46 10.36
CA LEU A 286 -16.44 22.36 9.32
C LEU A 286 -15.67 23.67 9.13
N GLY A 287 -16.37 24.82 9.15
CA GLY A 287 -15.77 26.13 8.98
C GLY A 287 -14.76 26.49 10.07
N ARG A 288 -14.88 25.91 11.27
CA ARG A 288 -13.96 26.10 12.40
C ARG A 288 -12.72 25.21 12.30
N GLU A 289 -12.76 24.14 11.51
CA GLU A 289 -11.60 23.27 11.36
C GLU A 289 -10.55 23.89 10.43
N PRO A 290 -9.25 23.77 10.76
CA PRO A 290 -8.18 24.16 9.86
C PRO A 290 -8.32 23.49 8.49
N ALA A 291 -7.93 24.17 7.41
CA ALA A 291 -8.07 23.67 6.05
C ALA A 291 -7.46 22.27 5.86
N ALA A 292 -6.32 22.00 6.51
CA ALA A 292 -5.65 20.70 6.46
C ALA A 292 -6.51 19.55 7.05
N LEU A 293 -7.31 19.80 8.08
CA LEU A 293 -8.21 18.81 8.65
C LEU A 293 -9.55 18.79 7.89
N ARG A 294 -10.10 19.96 7.58
CA ARG A 294 -11.37 20.08 6.87
C ARG A 294 -11.39 19.34 5.55
N THR A 295 -10.35 19.51 4.74
CA THR A 295 -10.24 18.80 3.45
C THR A 295 -10.13 17.27 3.61
N ARG A 296 -9.49 16.78 4.67
CA ARG A 296 -9.44 15.35 5.00
C ARG A 296 -10.80 14.83 5.46
N VAL A 297 -11.51 15.59 6.30
CA VAL A 297 -12.87 15.28 6.74
C VAL A 297 -13.82 15.18 5.54
N LEU A 298 -13.75 16.15 4.62
CA LEU A 298 -14.58 16.14 3.40
C LEU A 298 -14.26 14.94 2.50
N ARG A 299 -12.98 14.57 2.38
CA ARG A 299 -12.57 13.37 1.67
C ARG A 299 -13.12 12.11 2.33
N ALA A 300 -13.02 11.99 3.66
CA ALA A 300 -13.54 10.85 4.40
C ALA A 300 -15.06 10.72 4.21
N ALA A 301 -15.80 11.82 4.30
CA ALA A 301 -17.24 11.84 4.05
C ALA A 301 -17.63 11.38 2.64
N ALA A 302 -16.86 11.81 1.62
CA ALA A 302 -17.10 11.38 0.25
C ALA A 302 -16.84 9.86 0.06
N LEU A 303 -15.80 9.32 0.71
CA LEU A 303 -15.51 7.88 0.70
C LEU A 303 -16.59 7.07 1.41
N ASP A 304 -17.01 7.52 2.59
CA ASP A 304 -18.11 6.89 3.37
C ASP A 304 -19.44 6.91 2.60
N ALA A 305 -19.66 7.96 1.80
CA ALA A 305 -20.83 8.07 0.92
C ALA A 305 -20.72 7.20 -0.36
N GLY A 306 -19.58 6.54 -0.60
CA GLY A 306 -19.40 5.60 -1.70
C GLY A 306 -18.54 6.08 -2.87
N SER A 307 -17.85 7.22 -2.77
CA SER A 307 -16.89 7.64 -3.81
C SER A 307 -15.70 6.68 -3.86
N PRO A 308 -15.32 6.16 -5.05
CA PRO A 308 -14.16 5.29 -5.18
C PRO A 308 -12.86 6.02 -4.82
N PRO A 309 -11.99 5.45 -3.96
CA PRO A 309 -10.75 6.12 -3.50
C PRO A 309 -9.83 6.57 -4.64
N GLY A 310 -9.70 5.76 -5.69
CA GLY A 310 -8.81 6.02 -6.82
C GLY A 310 -9.30 7.12 -7.77
N ALA A 311 -10.61 7.41 -7.77
CA ALA A 311 -11.22 8.43 -8.63
C ALA A 311 -11.41 9.78 -7.91
N LEU A 312 -11.37 9.80 -6.56
CA LEU A 312 -11.57 11.00 -5.75
C LEU A 312 -10.27 11.81 -5.62
N GLY A 313 -10.05 12.73 -6.55
CA GLY A 313 -8.87 13.60 -6.56
C GLY A 313 -9.03 14.90 -5.75
N SER A 314 -7.91 15.63 -5.59
CA SER A 314 -7.87 16.90 -4.85
C SER A 314 -8.80 17.99 -5.42
N VAL A 315 -9.06 17.96 -6.73
CA VAL A 315 -9.99 18.88 -7.41
C VAL A 315 -11.40 18.70 -6.86
N HIS A 316 -11.86 17.46 -6.69
CA HIS A 316 -13.17 17.15 -6.14
C HIS A 316 -13.31 17.62 -4.69
N VAL A 317 -12.30 17.32 -3.85
CA VAL A 317 -12.30 17.74 -2.44
C VAL A 317 -12.30 19.26 -2.32
N ARG A 318 -11.54 19.96 -3.15
CA ARG A 318 -11.49 21.43 -3.16
C ARG A 318 -12.84 22.03 -3.57
N ALA A 319 -13.48 21.49 -4.59
CA ALA A 319 -14.82 21.94 -5.01
C ALA A 319 -15.84 21.78 -3.88
N VAL A 320 -15.76 20.68 -3.10
CA VAL A 320 -16.62 20.50 -1.92
C VAL A 320 -16.26 21.49 -0.80
N ASP A 321 -14.98 21.80 -0.59
CA ASP A 321 -14.51 22.77 0.39
C ASP A 321 -15.05 24.18 0.09
N GLU A 322 -15.22 24.54 -1.18
CA GLU A 322 -15.83 25.80 -1.60
C GLU A 322 -17.30 25.93 -1.18
N LEU A 323 -18.03 24.81 -1.05
CA LEU A 323 -19.39 24.85 -0.49
C LEU A 323 -19.42 25.25 1.00
N VAL A 324 -18.30 25.06 1.70
CA VAL A 324 -18.15 25.46 3.10
C VAL A 324 -17.67 26.91 3.19
N THR A 325 -16.59 27.23 2.44
CA THR A 325 -15.84 28.47 2.60
C THR A 325 -16.30 29.64 1.72
N HIS A 326 -16.89 29.34 0.56
CA HIS A 326 -17.28 30.33 -0.44
C HIS A 326 -18.70 30.08 -0.98
N TRP A 327 -19.65 29.84 -0.06
CA TRP A 327 -21.04 29.57 -0.43
C TRP A 327 -21.72 30.79 -1.05
N ARG A 328 -22.27 30.62 -2.26
CA ARG A 328 -23.03 31.64 -3.03
C ARG A 328 -24.36 31.11 -3.56
N GLY A 329 -24.88 30.01 -2.98
CA GLY A 329 -26.08 29.35 -3.51
C GLY A 329 -25.80 28.34 -4.62
N GLN A 330 -24.55 27.82 -4.72
CA GLN A 330 -24.19 26.81 -5.72
C GLN A 330 -25.10 25.58 -5.60
N GLY A 331 -25.44 25.02 -6.77
CA GLY A 331 -26.15 23.77 -6.86
C GLY A 331 -25.34 22.56 -6.36
N PRO A 332 -25.93 21.39 -6.37
CA PRO A 332 -25.24 20.18 -5.94
C PRO A 332 -24.04 19.85 -6.81
N LEU A 333 -22.96 19.38 -6.20
CA LEU A 333 -21.77 18.83 -6.86
C LEU A 333 -21.91 17.33 -7.06
N HIS A 334 -21.36 16.83 -8.15
CA HIS A 334 -21.29 15.40 -8.44
C HIS A 334 -19.85 14.92 -8.28
N LEU A 335 -19.65 13.92 -7.42
CA LEU A 335 -18.39 13.26 -7.18
C LEU A 335 -18.33 11.90 -7.91
N PRO A 336 -17.14 11.35 -8.11
CA PRO A 336 -17.00 10.00 -8.64
C PRO A 336 -17.82 8.97 -7.84
N GLY A 337 -18.30 7.94 -8.53
CA GLY A 337 -19.17 6.93 -7.92
C GLY A 337 -20.64 7.36 -7.80
N GLY A 338 -21.03 8.50 -8.42
CA GLY A 338 -22.40 8.99 -8.40
C GLY A 338 -22.81 9.68 -7.10
N VAL A 339 -21.86 9.93 -6.19
CA VAL A 339 -22.12 10.66 -4.94
C VAL A 339 -22.44 12.10 -5.25
N ARG A 340 -23.56 12.58 -4.70
CA ARG A 340 -24.01 13.97 -4.81
C ARG A 340 -23.77 14.69 -3.48
N VAL A 341 -23.17 15.88 -3.55
CA VAL A 341 -22.94 16.74 -2.38
C VAL A 341 -23.75 18.01 -2.50
N SER A 342 -24.53 18.33 -1.51
CA SER A 342 -25.34 19.58 -1.45
C SER A 342 -25.27 20.24 -0.09
N ARG A 343 -25.29 21.58 -0.06
CA ARG A 343 -25.43 22.35 1.18
C ARG A 343 -26.91 22.68 1.42
N ARG A 344 -27.45 22.25 2.58
CA ARG A 344 -28.86 22.44 2.96
C ARG A 344 -28.96 22.74 4.45
N CYS A 345 -29.69 23.78 4.81
CA CYS A 345 -30.02 24.12 6.24
C CYS A 345 -28.79 24.05 7.17
N GLY A 346 -27.67 24.66 6.78
CA GLY A 346 -26.44 24.65 7.59
C GLY A 346 -25.66 23.35 7.59
N ASN A 347 -26.07 22.35 6.82
CA ASN A 347 -25.40 21.06 6.68
C ASN A 347 -24.89 20.82 5.27
N LEU A 348 -23.80 20.05 5.16
CA LEU A 348 -23.32 19.44 3.95
C LEU A 348 -23.81 18.00 3.91
N VAL A 349 -24.55 17.64 2.88
CA VAL A 349 -25.16 16.31 2.72
C VAL A 349 -24.52 15.62 1.55
N PHE A 350 -23.93 14.44 1.80
CA PHE A 350 -23.41 13.53 0.80
C PHE A 350 -24.40 12.39 0.64
N ASP A 351 -25.00 12.24 -0.52
CA ASP A 351 -25.98 11.19 -0.80
C ASP A 351 -25.64 10.42 -2.09
N LEU A 352 -26.02 9.13 -2.12
CA LEU A 352 -26.06 8.33 -3.34
C LEU A 352 -27.49 8.38 -3.88
N PRO A 353 -27.75 8.82 -5.13
CA PRO A 353 -29.07 8.73 -5.71
C PRO A 353 -29.54 7.28 -5.78
N ALA A 354 -30.82 7.06 -5.44
CA ALA A 354 -31.43 5.73 -5.54
C ALA A 354 -31.34 5.22 -6.99
N GLY A 355 -30.60 4.13 -7.21
CA GLY A 355 -30.40 3.53 -8.53
C GLY A 355 -28.96 3.25 -8.93
N SER A 356 -27.95 3.75 -8.21
CA SER A 356 -26.55 3.40 -8.41
C SER A 356 -26.18 2.18 -7.57
N SER A 357 -26.06 0.99 -8.22
CA SER A 357 -25.60 -0.23 -7.56
C SER A 357 -24.14 -0.07 -7.09
N GLN A 358 -23.91 -0.18 -5.79
CA GLN A 358 -22.57 -0.32 -5.21
C GLN A 358 -21.94 -1.63 -5.70
N PRO A 359 -20.68 -1.63 -6.16
CA PRO A 359 -19.90 -2.85 -6.14
C PRO A 359 -19.63 -3.19 -4.66
N ALA A 360 -19.94 -4.43 -4.27
CA ALA A 360 -19.79 -4.93 -2.90
C ALA A 360 -18.34 -4.73 -2.42
N VAL A 361 -18.16 -3.89 -1.38
CA VAL A 361 -16.90 -3.79 -0.65
C VAL A 361 -16.89 -4.95 0.36
N PRO A 362 -15.87 -5.81 0.38
CA PRO A 362 -15.76 -6.83 1.41
C PRO A 362 -15.54 -6.15 2.75
N THR A 363 -16.51 -6.27 3.64
CA THR A 363 -16.46 -5.83 5.03
C THR A 363 -15.34 -6.57 5.76
N ALA A 364 -14.33 -5.83 6.21
CA ALA A 364 -13.36 -6.32 7.18
C ALA A 364 -14.11 -6.59 8.50
N THR A 365 -14.25 -7.87 8.83
CA THR A 365 -14.89 -8.33 10.07
C THR A 365 -14.08 -7.83 11.27
N SER A 366 -14.62 -6.84 11.98
CA SER A 366 -14.09 -6.42 13.29
C SER A 366 -14.26 -7.59 14.25
N ARG A 367 -13.17 -8.22 14.67
CA ARG A 367 -13.20 -9.16 15.79
C ARG A 367 -13.53 -8.38 17.06
N ARG A 368 -14.70 -8.62 17.59
CA ARG A 368 -15.14 -8.19 18.92
C ARG A 368 -14.14 -8.68 19.95
N SER A 369 -13.70 -7.74 20.80
CA SER A 369 -13.02 -8.03 22.05
C SER A 369 -13.89 -8.98 22.90
N GLY A 370 -13.43 -10.20 23.09
CA GLY A 370 -14.05 -11.18 23.97
C GLY A 370 -13.89 -10.78 25.42
N ASP A 371 -15.01 -10.71 26.07
CA ASP A 371 -15.28 -10.48 27.47
C ASP A 371 -14.48 -11.44 28.38
N LEU A 372 -13.57 -10.89 29.19
CA LEU A 372 -12.95 -11.56 30.33
C LEU A 372 -13.79 -11.29 31.56
N ARG A 373 -14.80 -12.09 31.81
CA ARG A 373 -15.44 -12.19 33.12
C ARG A 373 -15.55 -13.64 33.58
N GLY A 374 -14.81 -13.94 34.60
CA GLY A 374 -15.22 -14.71 35.78
C GLY A 374 -15.50 -16.18 35.61
N ARG A 375 -14.56 -17.04 36.05
CA ARG A 375 -14.91 -18.24 36.76
C ARG A 375 -14.21 -18.24 38.10
N GLN A 376 -14.97 -17.87 39.15
CA GLN A 376 -14.69 -18.19 40.54
C GLN A 376 -14.97 -19.69 40.80
N HIS A 377 -14.18 -20.23 41.70
CA HIS A 377 -14.25 -21.52 42.33
C HIS A 377 -15.63 -22.08 42.64
N HIS A 378 -15.80 -23.40 42.46
CA HIS A 378 -16.28 -24.27 43.54
C HIS A 378 -16.09 -25.74 43.15
N GLY A 379 -15.56 -26.57 44.07
CA GLY A 379 -15.50 -28.02 44.07
C GLY A 379 -14.09 -28.61 44.05
#